data_629c44e5ef35d016f7a190ddb101fda8
#
_entry.id   629c44e5ef35d016f7a190ddb101fda8
#
_cell.length_a   1.000
_cell.length_b   1.000
_cell.length_c   1.000
_cell.angle_alpha   90.00
_cell.angle_beta   90.00
_cell.angle_gamma   90.00
#
_symmetry.space_group_name_H-M   'P 1'
#
loop_
_entity.id
_entity.type
_entity.pdbx_description
1 polymer ?
#
loop_
_entity_poly.entity_id
_entity_poly.type
_entity_poly.pdbx_seq_one_letter_code
_entity_poly.pdbx_strand_id
1 'polypeptide(L)'
;MASIIRINAILIILITIISVGKPALADDAEVMFYKEKKTGWWWYQDPKPEIKNNEDEKLNLKPVKVVPSIVGIPDETLWNLHPDQFQELLLELQKKAVQNPTESKMADYTRMLDMARRKSVIFANANMLYVQQHPEYDVAAADPITTPGRVATTKQTAQEIEDKIKWAVGNYGLIYFYSPECQYCEAQTPILKYFTEKYQWEIQPYDTKIDSKVAETFNVTVTPTILIVGRKNGEYLIVSSGVISLPDMEERIYRGVRLLEGETSVENYSTYDYQKGGALDPKSIFKNK
;
A
#
# COMPACT_ATOMS: atom_id res chain seq x y z
N MET A 1 1.35 -65.83 -45.52
CA MET A 1 1.67 -65.66 -44.04
C MET A 1 3.00 -64.95 -43.76
N ALA A 2 3.77 -64.52 -44.77
CA ALA A 2 5.08 -63.87 -44.54
C ALA A 2 5.04 -62.32 -44.46
N SER A 3 3.89 -61.70 -44.79
CA SER A 3 3.76 -60.24 -44.89
C SER A 3 3.33 -59.57 -43.56
N ILE A 4 2.68 -60.30 -42.67
CA ILE A 4 2.14 -59.73 -41.38
C ILE A 4 3.21 -59.68 -40.32
N ILE A 5 4.22 -60.53 -40.36
CA ILE A 5 5.32 -60.60 -39.37
C ILE A 5 6.31 -59.43 -39.54
N ARG A 6 6.46 -58.88 -40.75
CA ARG A 6 7.39 -57.72 -40.97
C ARG A 6 6.83 -56.36 -40.53
N ILE A 7 5.51 -56.22 -40.49
CA ILE A 7 4.86 -54.97 -40.03
C ILE A 7 4.94 -54.83 -38.52
N ASN A 8 4.82 -55.93 -37.78
CA ASN A 8 4.94 -55.90 -36.32
C ASN A 8 6.38 -55.67 -35.82
N ALA A 9 7.40 -56.06 -36.57
CA ALA A 9 8.78 -55.79 -36.18
C ALA A 9 9.19 -54.31 -36.35
N ILE A 10 8.63 -53.62 -37.38
CA ILE A 10 8.87 -52.17 -37.58
C ILE A 10 8.10 -51.35 -36.58
N LEU A 11 6.92 -51.76 -36.15
CA LEU A 11 6.11 -51.06 -35.15
C LEU A 11 6.73 -51.14 -33.75
N ILE A 12 7.36 -52.26 -33.41
CA ILE A 12 8.06 -52.44 -32.11
C ILE A 12 9.35 -51.62 -32.05
N ILE A 13 10.06 -51.45 -33.17
CA ILE A 13 11.28 -50.59 -33.20
C ILE A 13 10.93 -49.11 -33.14
N LEU A 14 9.77 -48.65 -33.62
CA LEU A 14 9.31 -47.28 -33.54
C LEU A 14 8.81 -46.91 -32.13
N ILE A 15 8.30 -47.86 -31.37
CA ILE A 15 7.86 -47.62 -29.97
C ILE A 15 9.03 -47.56 -28.99
N THR A 16 10.14 -48.18 -29.27
CA THR A 16 11.33 -48.14 -28.38
C THR A 16 12.22 -46.90 -28.55
N ILE A 17 12.03 -46.10 -29.60
CA ILE A 17 12.80 -44.86 -29.82
C ILE A 17 12.15 -43.64 -29.15
N ILE A 18 10.86 -43.73 -28.73
CA ILE A 18 10.13 -42.61 -28.10
C ILE A 18 10.34 -42.54 -26.56
N SER A 19 10.99 -43.56 -25.97
CA SER A 19 11.15 -43.61 -24.48
C SER A 19 12.49 -43.16 -23.93
N VAL A 20 13.34 -42.45 -24.70
CA VAL A 20 14.58 -41.86 -24.19
C VAL A 20 14.62 -40.38 -24.54
N GLY A 21 13.56 -39.66 -24.17
CA GLY A 21 13.56 -38.23 -24.03
C GLY A 21 13.75 -37.89 -22.54
N LYS A 22 14.95 -37.59 -22.12
CA LYS A 22 15.20 -37.02 -20.81
C LYS A 22 14.35 -35.74 -20.68
N PRO A 23 13.59 -35.54 -19.60
CA PRO A 23 13.09 -34.22 -19.26
C PRO A 23 14.28 -33.44 -18.69
N ALA A 24 15.08 -32.85 -19.56
CA ALA A 24 16.04 -31.86 -19.18
C ALA A 24 15.39 -30.50 -19.43
N LEU A 25 14.94 -29.82 -18.41
CA LEU A 25 14.81 -28.34 -18.35
C LEU A 25 14.02 -27.83 -17.14
N ALA A 26 13.47 -28.72 -16.27
CA ALA A 26 12.80 -28.25 -15.06
C ALA A 26 13.75 -28.09 -13.84
N ASP A 27 14.87 -28.83 -13.84
CA ASP A 27 15.75 -28.89 -12.66
C ASP A 27 16.75 -27.72 -12.59
N ASP A 28 17.19 -27.21 -13.75
CA ASP A 28 18.15 -26.11 -13.79
C ASP A 28 17.51 -24.72 -13.49
N ALA A 29 16.24 -24.55 -13.80
CA ALA A 29 15.52 -23.30 -13.51
C ALA A 29 15.17 -23.20 -12.02
N GLU A 30 14.79 -24.30 -11.38
CA GLU A 30 14.51 -24.34 -9.95
C GLU A 30 15.78 -24.17 -9.12
N VAL A 31 16.89 -24.75 -9.55
CA VAL A 31 18.19 -24.61 -8.91
C VAL A 31 18.77 -23.21 -9.08
N MET A 32 18.52 -22.52 -10.19
CA MET A 32 18.90 -21.11 -10.38
C MET A 32 18.07 -20.18 -9.50
N PHE A 33 16.76 -20.36 -9.41
CA PHE A 33 15.88 -19.55 -8.55
C PHE A 33 16.26 -19.64 -7.07
N TYR A 34 16.74 -20.80 -6.61
CA TYR A 34 17.18 -20.99 -5.24
C TYR A 34 18.67 -20.68 -4.98
N LYS A 35 19.53 -20.60 -6.01
CA LYS A 35 20.94 -20.22 -5.87
C LYS A 35 21.21 -18.73 -5.93
N GLU A 36 20.41 -17.97 -6.67
CA GLU A 36 20.46 -16.50 -6.67
C GLU A 36 19.63 -15.88 -5.54
N LYS A 37 19.57 -16.60 -4.46
CA LYS A 37 18.87 -16.21 -3.26
C LYS A 37 19.42 -14.94 -2.69
N LYS A 38 18.53 -14.12 -2.28
CA LYS A 38 18.66 -12.91 -1.47
C LYS A 38 18.58 -11.63 -2.27
N THR A 39 17.81 -11.67 -3.34
CA THR A 39 17.07 -10.49 -3.67
C THR A 39 15.91 -10.46 -2.67
N GLY A 40 16.11 -9.76 -1.58
CA GLY A 40 15.02 -9.25 -0.77
C GLY A 40 14.00 -8.65 -1.68
N TRP A 41 12.81 -8.36 -1.20
CA TRP A 41 11.78 -7.70 -2.01
C TRP A 41 12.35 -7.09 -3.28
N TRP A 42 11.88 -7.46 -4.43
CA TRP A 42 12.39 -7.35 -5.81
C TRP A 42 13.24 -6.13 -6.20
N TRP A 43 13.43 -5.15 -5.34
CA TRP A 43 14.30 -3.99 -5.55
C TRP A 43 15.44 -3.85 -4.53
N TYR A 44 15.52 -4.72 -3.53
CA TYR A 44 16.60 -4.70 -2.55
C TYR A 44 17.61 -5.80 -2.88
N GLN A 45 18.78 -5.41 -3.31
CA GLN A 45 19.92 -6.30 -3.41
C GLN A 45 20.77 -6.09 -2.17
N ASP A 46 20.93 -7.13 -1.38
CA ASP A 46 21.92 -7.10 -0.30
C ASP A 46 23.30 -6.81 -0.89
N PRO A 47 24.05 -5.83 -0.36
CA PRO A 47 25.41 -5.60 -0.81
C PRO A 47 26.19 -6.92 -0.67
N LYS A 48 26.96 -7.28 -1.70
CA LYS A 48 27.81 -8.48 -1.64
C LYS A 48 28.61 -8.41 -0.36
N PRO A 49 28.61 -9.47 0.48
CA PRO A 49 29.39 -9.48 1.68
C PRO A 49 30.86 -9.26 1.29
N GLU A 50 31.46 -8.17 1.73
CA GLU A 50 32.90 -8.01 1.68
C GLU A 50 33.51 -9.18 2.46
N ILE A 51 34.26 -10.04 1.79
CA ILE A 51 35.04 -11.06 2.44
C ILE A 51 36.17 -10.32 3.17
N LYS A 52 35.87 -9.83 4.38
CA LYS A 52 36.91 -9.42 5.31
C LYS A 52 37.55 -10.71 5.81
N ASN A 53 38.83 -10.90 5.52
CA ASN A 53 39.63 -11.89 6.17
C ASN A 53 39.70 -11.54 7.66
N ASN A 54 38.76 -12.07 8.40
CA ASN A 54 38.76 -11.96 9.87
C ASN A 54 39.60 -13.09 10.48
N GLU A 55 40.89 -12.98 10.36
CA GLU A 55 41.78 -13.48 11.38
C GLU A 55 41.74 -12.47 12.51
N ASP A 56 41.15 -12.82 13.66
CA ASP A 56 41.04 -12.05 14.91
C ASP A 56 39.81 -11.20 15.18
N GLU A 57 38.62 -11.49 14.66
CA GLU A 57 37.44 -11.02 15.32
C GLU A 57 37.18 -11.85 16.60
N LYS A 58 37.91 -11.52 17.69
CA LYS A 58 37.52 -11.92 19.04
C LYS A 58 36.09 -11.46 19.22
N LEU A 59 35.15 -12.42 19.32
CA LEU A 59 33.76 -12.16 19.62
C LEU A 59 33.73 -11.23 20.85
N ASN A 60 33.50 -9.94 20.61
CA ASN A 60 33.34 -8.96 21.68
C ASN A 60 31.94 -9.17 22.26
N LEU A 61 31.81 -10.28 23.00
CA LEU A 61 30.58 -10.57 23.74
C LEU A 61 30.41 -9.46 24.75
N LYS A 62 29.47 -8.57 24.47
CA LYS A 62 29.04 -7.59 25.47
C LYS A 62 28.75 -8.35 26.76
N PRO A 63 29.25 -7.86 27.92
CA PRO A 63 29.02 -8.53 29.18
C PRO A 63 27.52 -8.76 29.37
N VAL A 64 27.15 -10.01 29.65
CA VAL A 64 25.77 -10.40 29.89
C VAL A 64 25.27 -9.62 31.09
N LYS A 65 24.40 -8.64 30.89
CA LYS A 65 23.77 -7.87 31.96
C LYS A 65 22.94 -8.87 32.79
N VAL A 66 23.41 -9.19 33.98
CA VAL A 66 22.66 -10.06 34.89
C VAL A 66 21.47 -9.29 35.41
N VAL A 67 20.30 -9.54 34.84
CA VAL A 67 19.05 -8.98 35.38
C VAL A 67 18.65 -9.84 36.58
N PRO A 68 18.46 -9.26 37.77
CA PRO A 68 18.00 -10.01 38.93
C PRO A 68 16.57 -10.54 38.72
N SER A 69 16.23 -11.64 39.41
CA SER A 69 14.83 -12.08 39.50
C SER A 69 13.99 -11.00 40.20
N ILE A 70 12.74 -10.90 39.79
CA ILE A 70 11.77 -9.97 40.42
C ILE A 70 11.00 -10.60 41.56
N VAL A 71 11.37 -11.81 41.95
CA VAL A 71 10.81 -12.48 43.15
C VAL A 71 11.06 -11.62 44.39
N GLY A 72 10.00 -11.38 45.15
CA GLY A 72 10.05 -10.54 46.35
C GLY A 72 9.94 -9.03 46.13
N ILE A 73 9.94 -8.56 44.89
CA ILE A 73 9.64 -7.15 44.60
C ILE A 73 8.12 -6.96 44.67
N PRO A 74 7.59 -5.98 45.44
CA PRO A 74 6.16 -5.72 45.50
C PRO A 74 5.59 -5.33 44.15
N ASP A 75 4.36 -5.75 43.83
CA ASP A 75 3.65 -5.39 42.58
C ASP A 75 3.53 -3.87 42.40
N GLU A 76 3.30 -3.12 43.47
CA GLU A 76 3.21 -1.67 43.44
C GLU A 76 4.51 -1.02 42.98
N THR A 77 5.66 -1.55 43.39
CA THR A 77 6.97 -1.05 42.93
C THR A 77 7.17 -1.28 41.44
N LEU A 78 6.86 -2.48 40.95
CA LEU A 78 6.96 -2.83 39.53
C LEU A 78 5.94 -2.02 38.71
N TRP A 79 4.74 -1.81 39.26
CA TRP A 79 3.69 -1.03 38.61
C TRP A 79 4.07 0.43 38.40
N ASN A 80 4.76 1.04 39.36
CA ASN A 80 5.13 2.45 39.33
C ASN A 80 6.47 2.75 38.66
N LEU A 81 7.12 1.74 38.04
CA LEU A 81 8.32 1.96 37.24
C LEU A 81 8.04 2.94 36.11
N HIS A 82 9.03 3.80 35.81
CA HIS A 82 9.01 4.61 34.60
C HIS A 82 8.83 3.71 33.35
N PRO A 83 8.07 4.14 32.33
CA PRO A 83 7.81 3.32 31.15
C PRO A 83 9.06 2.67 30.53
N ASP A 84 10.17 3.41 30.42
CA ASP A 84 11.41 2.89 29.84
C ASP A 84 12.02 1.79 30.71
N GLN A 85 12.03 1.98 32.04
CA GLN A 85 12.52 0.97 32.98
C GLN A 85 11.65 -0.28 32.97
N PHE A 86 10.32 -0.09 32.88
CA PHE A 86 9.37 -1.21 32.79
C PHE A 86 9.60 -2.00 31.49
N GLN A 87 9.76 -1.31 30.36
CA GLN A 87 10.01 -1.94 29.06
C GLN A 87 11.35 -2.66 29.02
N GLU A 88 12.42 -2.03 29.52
CA GLU A 88 13.74 -2.66 29.63
C GLU A 88 13.69 -3.93 30.47
N LEU A 89 13.06 -3.86 31.65
CA LEU A 89 12.93 -5.00 32.55
C LEU A 89 12.11 -6.13 31.90
N LEU A 90 10.96 -5.84 31.27
CA LEU A 90 10.13 -6.82 30.60
C LEU A 90 10.90 -7.52 29.47
N LEU A 91 11.64 -6.75 28.65
CA LEU A 91 12.46 -7.30 27.57
C LEU A 91 13.58 -8.21 28.08
N GLU A 92 14.25 -7.83 29.16
CA GLU A 92 15.32 -8.63 29.73
C GLU A 92 14.81 -9.93 30.37
N LEU A 93 13.63 -9.89 31.03
CA LEU A 93 12.99 -11.10 31.54
C LEU A 93 12.53 -12.02 30.42
N GLN A 94 12.02 -11.45 29.31
CA GLN A 94 11.67 -12.21 28.11
C GLN A 94 12.89 -12.95 27.54
N LYS A 95 14.02 -12.25 27.35
CA LYS A 95 15.26 -12.86 26.87
C LYS A 95 15.73 -14.00 27.75
N LYS A 96 15.67 -13.83 29.06
CA LYS A 96 16.02 -14.90 30.02
C LYS A 96 15.10 -16.11 29.94
N ALA A 97 13.79 -15.87 29.84
CA ALA A 97 12.79 -16.93 29.70
C ALA A 97 12.99 -17.72 28.40
N VAL A 98 13.28 -17.01 27.28
CA VAL A 98 13.56 -17.63 25.99
C VAL A 98 14.87 -18.43 26.00
N GLN A 99 15.92 -17.88 26.61
CA GLN A 99 17.22 -18.56 26.69
C GLN A 99 17.19 -19.88 27.45
N ASN A 100 16.43 -19.91 28.58
CA ASN A 100 16.28 -21.10 29.40
C ASN A 100 14.93 -21.04 30.15
N PRO A 101 13.89 -21.69 29.63
CA PRO A 101 12.51 -21.58 30.12
C PRO A 101 12.25 -22.41 31.38
N THR A 102 12.88 -22.02 32.48
CA THR A 102 12.58 -22.60 33.80
C THR A 102 11.29 -21.96 34.37
N GLU A 103 10.62 -22.68 35.27
CA GLU A 103 9.40 -22.21 35.94
C GLU A 103 9.57 -20.80 36.55
N SER A 104 10.66 -20.58 37.28
CA SER A 104 10.94 -19.28 37.92
C SER A 104 11.09 -18.15 36.89
N LYS A 105 11.82 -18.38 35.78
CA LYS A 105 12.02 -17.36 34.74
C LYS A 105 10.72 -17.08 33.98
N MET A 106 9.93 -18.12 33.72
CA MET A 106 8.60 -17.97 33.12
C MET A 106 7.66 -17.23 34.05
N ALA A 107 7.71 -17.49 35.36
CA ALA A 107 6.88 -16.77 36.33
C ALA A 107 7.22 -15.27 36.36
N ASP A 108 8.51 -14.91 36.40
CA ASP A 108 8.98 -13.52 36.36
C ASP A 108 8.50 -12.79 35.10
N TYR A 109 8.71 -13.40 33.94
CA TYR A 109 8.28 -12.84 32.65
C TYR A 109 6.75 -12.69 32.57
N THR A 110 6.02 -13.75 32.92
CA THR A 110 4.53 -13.76 32.85
C THR A 110 3.91 -12.74 33.79
N ARG A 111 4.48 -12.55 34.99
CA ARG A 111 4.05 -11.54 35.94
C ARG A 111 4.16 -10.11 35.35
N MET A 112 5.29 -9.77 34.76
CA MET A 112 5.50 -8.48 34.09
C MET A 112 4.60 -8.30 32.87
N LEU A 113 4.41 -9.36 32.09
CA LEU A 113 3.53 -9.34 30.93
C LEU A 113 2.07 -9.11 31.33
N ASP A 114 1.59 -9.73 32.43
CA ASP A 114 0.24 -9.50 32.96
C ASP A 114 0.07 -8.04 33.43
N MET A 115 1.09 -7.47 34.07
CA MET A 115 1.08 -6.04 34.42
C MET A 115 1.01 -5.15 33.20
N ALA A 116 1.78 -5.45 32.14
CA ALA A 116 1.72 -4.70 30.89
C ALA A 116 0.32 -4.74 30.27
N ARG A 117 -0.29 -5.93 30.24
CA ARG A 117 -1.67 -6.11 29.77
C ARG A 117 -2.68 -5.29 30.58
N ARG A 118 -2.57 -5.26 31.92
CA ARG A 118 -3.46 -4.47 32.78
C ARG A 118 -3.28 -2.98 32.57
N LYS A 119 -2.03 -2.50 32.44
CA LYS A 119 -1.72 -1.09 32.14
C LYS A 119 -2.32 -0.68 30.77
N SER A 120 -2.23 -1.54 29.76
CA SER A 120 -2.80 -1.27 28.45
C SER A 120 -4.32 -1.14 28.47
N VAL A 121 -5.01 -1.95 29.27
CA VAL A 121 -6.47 -1.84 29.47
C VAL A 121 -6.84 -0.53 30.13
N ILE A 122 -6.11 -0.12 31.17
CA ILE A 122 -6.37 1.16 31.85
C ILE A 122 -6.14 2.33 30.88
N PHE A 123 -5.05 2.29 30.12
CA PHE A 123 -4.77 3.33 29.12
C PHE A 123 -5.88 3.38 28.06
N ALA A 124 -6.30 2.21 27.54
CA ALA A 124 -7.38 2.15 26.56
C ALA A 124 -8.70 2.74 27.08
N ASN A 125 -9.07 2.42 28.34
CA ASN A 125 -10.26 2.97 28.97
C ASN A 125 -10.17 4.49 29.15
N ALA A 126 -9.03 4.99 29.61
CA ALA A 126 -8.80 6.42 29.76
C ALA A 126 -8.85 7.14 28.41
N ASN A 127 -8.23 6.56 27.38
CA ASN A 127 -8.24 7.09 26.03
C ASN A 127 -9.67 7.13 25.43
N MET A 128 -10.45 6.05 25.60
CA MET A 128 -11.85 6.02 25.14
C MET A 128 -12.68 7.13 25.79
N LEU A 129 -12.54 7.29 27.11
CA LEU A 129 -13.26 8.34 27.82
C LEU A 129 -12.82 9.73 27.37
N TYR A 130 -11.50 9.94 27.20
CA TYR A 130 -10.96 11.21 26.74
C TYR A 130 -11.46 11.58 25.34
N VAL A 131 -11.38 10.64 24.39
CA VAL A 131 -11.86 10.86 23.01
C VAL A 131 -13.37 11.11 22.96
N GLN A 132 -14.14 10.42 23.81
CA GLN A 132 -15.59 10.65 23.92
C GLN A 132 -15.92 12.08 24.41
N GLN A 133 -15.09 12.66 25.27
CA GLN A 133 -15.23 14.02 25.75
C GLN A 133 -14.63 15.07 24.81
N HIS A 134 -13.80 14.66 23.86
CA HIS A 134 -13.06 15.48 22.91
C HIS A 134 -13.28 15.01 21.48
N PRO A 135 -14.47 15.34 20.88
CA PRO A 135 -14.83 14.85 19.54
C PRO A 135 -13.84 15.28 18.44
N GLU A 136 -13.04 16.30 18.66
CA GLU A 136 -11.98 16.73 17.75
C GLU A 136 -10.88 15.69 17.53
N TYR A 137 -10.77 14.70 18.42
CA TYR A 137 -9.85 13.57 18.31
C TYR A 137 -10.56 12.27 17.87
N ASP A 138 -11.88 12.32 17.69
CA ASP A 138 -12.64 11.14 17.29
C ASP A 138 -12.60 10.94 15.77
N VAL A 139 -11.74 10.03 15.34
CA VAL A 139 -11.61 9.64 13.92
C VAL A 139 -12.91 9.04 13.38
N ALA A 140 -13.71 8.38 14.23
CA ALA A 140 -14.97 7.75 13.82
C ALA A 140 -16.04 8.78 13.35
N ALA A 141 -15.90 10.04 13.76
CA ALA A 141 -16.76 11.12 13.26
C ALA A 141 -16.50 11.43 11.78
N ALA A 142 -15.24 11.31 11.32
CA ALA A 142 -14.83 11.58 9.95
C ALA A 142 -14.74 10.31 9.08
N ASP A 143 -14.47 9.15 9.69
CA ASP A 143 -14.44 7.83 9.05
C ASP A 143 -15.27 6.82 9.87
N PRO A 144 -16.60 6.79 9.68
CA PRO A 144 -17.50 5.95 10.45
C PRO A 144 -17.27 4.47 10.23
N ILE A 145 -17.14 3.70 11.32
CA ILE A 145 -16.98 2.25 11.27
C ILE A 145 -18.32 1.49 11.19
N THR A 146 -19.45 2.16 11.49
CA THR A 146 -20.79 1.57 11.42
C THR A 146 -21.33 1.56 10.00
N THR A 147 -22.11 0.54 9.64
CA THR A 147 -22.72 0.44 8.30
C THR A 147 -23.57 1.66 7.95
N PRO A 148 -24.50 2.16 8.78
CA PRO A 148 -25.24 3.37 8.46
C PRO A 148 -24.36 4.61 8.26
N GLY A 149 -23.34 4.77 9.10
CA GLY A 149 -22.38 5.87 8.97
C GLY A 149 -21.61 5.81 7.65
N ARG A 150 -21.06 4.65 7.28
CA ARG A 150 -20.35 4.43 6.02
C ARG A 150 -21.22 4.70 4.79
N VAL A 151 -22.49 4.26 4.82
CA VAL A 151 -23.44 4.53 3.73
C VAL A 151 -23.70 6.04 3.60
N ALA A 152 -23.88 6.73 4.72
CA ALA A 152 -24.07 8.18 4.72
C ALA A 152 -22.85 8.92 4.16
N THR A 153 -21.65 8.56 4.62
CA THR A 153 -20.38 9.14 4.16
C THR A 153 -20.16 8.87 2.67
N THR A 154 -20.37 7.63 2.20
CA THR A 154 -20.24 7.31 0.76
C THR A 154 -21.18 8.13 -0.09
N LYS A 155 -22.45 8.30 0.34
CA LYS A 155 -23.41 9.13 -0.37
C LYS A 155 -23.00 10.61 -0.39
N GLN A 156 -22.54 11.14 0.73
CA GLN A 156 -22.08 12.52 0.84
C GLN A 156 -20.86 12.78 -0.06
N THR A 157 -19.86 11.87 -0.03
CA THR A 157 -18.66 11.93 -0.88
C THR A 157 -19.05 11.90 -2.37
N ALA A 158 -19.93 10.96 -2.76
CA ALA A 158 -20.37 10.85 -4.15
C ALA A 158 -21.08 12.12 -4.62
N GLN A 159 -21.92 12.73 -3.77
CA GLN A 159 -22.61 13.98 -4.07
C GLN A 159 -21.62 15.15 -4.22
N GLU A 160 -20.67 15.28 -3.32
CA GLU A 160 -19.64 16.33 -3.36
C GLU A 160 -18.78 16.23 -4.63
N ILE A 161 -18.38 15.02 -5.01
CA ILE A 161 -17.65 14.76 -6.26
C ILE A 161 -18.49 15.17 -7.47
N GLU A 162 -19.73 14.69 -7.53
CA GLU A 162 -20.63 14.94 -8.66
C GLU A 162 -20.90 16.42 -8.85
N ASP A 163 -21.22 17.14 -7.75
CA ASP A 163 -21.51 18.57 -7.78
C ASP A 163 -20.30 19.38 -8.25
N LYS A 164 -19.09 19.02 -7.78
CA LYS A 164 -17.87 19.69 -8.20
C LYS A 164 -17.53 19.45 -9.66
N ILE A 165 -17.71 18.25 -10.17
CA ILE A 165 -17.49 17.92 -11.59
C ILE A 165 -18.49 18.68 -12.47
N LYS A 166 -19.77 18.74 -12.09
CA LYS A 166 -20.79 19.52 -12.81
C LYS A 166 -20.48 21.00 -12.81
N TRP A 167 -20.03 21.54 -11.69
CA TRP A 167 -19.65 22.96 -11.60
C TRP A 167 -18.45 23.27 -12.52
N ALA A 168 -17.51 22.33 -12.68
CA ALA A 168 -16.27 22.55 -13.41
C ALA A 168 -16.40 22.45 -14.93
N VAL A 169 -17.51 21.93 -15.48
CA VAL A 169 -17.70 21.66 -16.92
C VAL A 169 -17.42 22.84 -17.83
N GLY A 170 -17.76 24.07 -17.39
CA GLY A 170 -17.55 25.29 -18.18
C GLY A 170 -16.12 25.81 -18.16
N ASN A 171 -15.34 25.46 -17.16
CA ASN A 171 -13.99 25.99 -16.92
C ASN A 171 -12.88 25.03 -17.30
N TYR A 172 -13.17 23.74 -17.43
CA TYR A 172 -12.22 22.67 -17.68
C TYR A 172 -12.63 21.81 -18.86
N GLY A 173 -11.69 21.07 -19.40
CA GLY A 173 -11.88 20.01 -20.39
C GLY A 173 -10.91 18.89 -20.14
N LEU A 174 -11.10 17.78 -20.84
CA LEU A 174 -10.16 16.67 -20.81
C LEU A 174 -9.41 16.58 -22.12
N ILE A 175 -8.14 16.23 -22.03
CA ILE A 175 -7.32 15.77 -23.15
C ILE A 175 -7.09 14.28 -22.99
N TYR A 176 -7.34 13.52 -24.06
CA TYR A 176 -7.15 12.08 -24.10
C TYR A 176 -6.11 11.69 -25.13
N PHE A 177 -4.96 11.20 -24.67
CA PHE A 177 -3.93 10.69 -25.53
C PHE A 177 -4.09 9.18 -25.71
N TYR A 178 -4.18 8.75 -26.96
CA TYR A 178 -4.37 7.36 -27.32
C TYR A 178 -3.46 6.96 -28.50
N SER A 179 -3.39 5.66 -28.78
CA SER A 179 -2.84 5.10 -30.01
C SER A 179 -3.80 4.07 -30.58
N PRO A 180 -3.99 3.98 -31.91
CA PRO A 180 -4.90 3.03 -32.54
C PRO A 180 -4.61 1.57 -32.23
N GLU A 181 -3.34 1.22 -31.95
CA GLU A 181 -2.92 -0.16 -31.64
C GLU A 181 -2.90 -0.48 -30.15
N CYS A 182 -3.41 0.41 -29.32
CA CYS A 182 -3.36 0.29 -27.87
C CYS A 182 -4.63 -0.40 -27.33
N GLN A 183 -4.52 -1.66 -26.93
CA GLN A 183 -5.63 -2.43 -26.33
C GLN A 183 -6.17 -1.78 -25.05
N TYR A 184 -5.32 -1.15 -24.26
CA TYR A 184 -5.73 -0.39 -23.07
C TYR A 184 -6.56 0.84 -23.42
N CYS A 185 -6.31 1.45 -24.57
CA CYS A 185 -7.09 2.58 -25.05
C CYS A 185 -8.50 2.15 -25.47
N GLU A 186 -8.65 0.96 -26.05
CA GLU A 186 -9.96 0.36 -26.35
C GLU A 186 -10.78 0.17 -25.07
N ALA A 187 -10.15 -0.29 -23.98
CA ALA A 187 -10.82 -0.45 -22.68
C ALA A 187 -11.20 0.89 -22.04
N GLN A 188 -10.41 1.95 -22.25
CA GLN A 188 -10.66 3.27 -21.67
C GLN A 188 -11.78 4.05 -22.41
N THR A 189 -11.89 3.88 -23.71
CA THR A 189 -12.84 4.64 -24.55
C THR A 189 -14.30 4.58 -24.08
N PRO A 190 -14.90 3.42 -23.74
CA PRO A 190 -16.27 3.37 -23.24
C PRO A 190 -16.46 4.08 -21.89
N ILE A 191 -15.44 4.11 -21.04
CA ILE A 191 -15.48 4.83 -19.77
C ILE A 191 -15.53 6.33 -20.01
N LEU A 192 -14.71 6.84 -20.93
CA LEU A 192 -14.73 8.25 -21.32
C LEU A 192 -16.05 8.64 -21.96
N LYS A 193 -16.61 7.79 -22.80
CA LYS A 193 -17.93 8.02 -23.39
C LYS A 193 -19.01 8.13 -22.32
N TYR A 194 -19.03 7.21 -21.37
CA TYR A 194 -19.98 7.24 -20.25
C TYR A 194 -19.81 8.52 -19.40
N PHE A 195 -18.56 8.92 -19.13
CA PHE A 195 -18.25 10.16 -18.40
C PHE A 195 -18.81 11.39 -19.16
N THR A 196 -18.59 11.46 -20.48
CA THR A 196 -19.11 12.53 -21.33
C THR A 196 -20.63 12.56 -21.32
N GLU A 197 -21.30 11.42 -21.42
CA GLU A 197 -22.75 11.31 -21.36
C GLU A 197 -23.32 11.80 -20.01
N LYS A 198 -22.63 11.45 -18.91
CA LYS A 198 -23.04 11.81 -17.54
C LYS A 198 -22.83 13.29 -17.22
N TYR A 199 -21.69 13.85 -17.62
CA TYR A 199 -21.27 15.18 -17.16
C TYR A 199 -21.22 16.25 -18.26
N GLN A 200 -21.37 15.87 -19.52
CA GLN A 200 -21.31 16.78 -20.68
C GLN A 200 -19.94 17.49 -20.80
N TRP A 201 -18.88 16.85 -20.36
CA TRP A 201 -17.54 17.38 -20.51
C TRP A 201 -17.03 17.21 -21.93
N GLU A 202 -16.30 18.20 -22.42
CA GLU A 202 -15.55 18.10 -23.66
C GLU A 202 -14.28 17.28 -23.45
N ILE A 203 -14.05 16.31 -24.34
CA ILE A 203 -12.84 15.48 -24.36
C ILE A 203 -12.20 15.67 -25.72
N GLN A 204 -10.97 16.20 -25.75
CA GLN A 204 -10.19 16.35 -26.97
C GLN A 204 -9.25 15.14 -27.11
N PRO A 205 -9.49 14.24 -28.08
CA PRO A 205 -8.60 13.12 -28.33
C PRO A 205 -7.39 13.55 -29.20
N TYR A 206 -6.21 13.00 -28.89
CA TYR A 206 -5.00 13.11 -29.68
C TYR A 206 -4.39 11.72 -29.92
N ASP A 207 -4.12 11.42 -31.19
CA ASP A 207 -3.36 10.23 -31.56
C ASP A 207 -1.86 10.50 -31.39
N THR A 208 -1.20 9.82 -30.48
CA THR A 208 0.22 10.05 -30.18
C THR A 208 1.17 9.77 -31.35
N LYS A 209 0.72 9.01 -32.36
CA LYS A 209 1.50 8.79 -33.59
C LYS A 209 1.39 9.94 -34.58
N ILE A 210 0.23 10.59 -34.64
CA ILE A 210 -0.05 11.72 -35.54
C ILE A 210 0.35 13.04 -34.86
N ASP A 211 -0.07 13.21 -33.62
CA ASP A 211 0.07 14.43 -32.83
C ASP A 211 1.25 14.37 -31.86
N SER A 212 2.39 13.81 -32.29
CA SER A 212 3.56 13.56 -31.44
C SER A 212 4.06 14.85 -30.74
N LYS A 213 4.00 16.00 -31.42
CA LYS A 213 4.41 17.30 -30.84
C LYS A 213 3.52 17.72 -29.68
N VAL A 214 2.21 17.42 -29.75
CA VAL A 214 1.29 17.69 -28.64
C VAL A 214 1.59 16.76 -27.48
N ALA A 215 1.82 15.48 -27.73
CA ALA A 215 2.20 14.53 -26.69
C ALA A 215 3.53 14.92 -25.99
N GLU A 216 4.52 15.41 -26.77
CA GLU A 216 5.79 15.93 -26.23
C GLU A 216 5.57 17.18 -25.36
N THR A 217 4.69 18.11 -25.77
CA THR A 217 4.39 19.32 -24.99
C THR A 217 3.85 18.98 -23.59
N PHE A 218 3.03 17.93 -23.47
CA PHE A 218 2.48 17.47 -22.20
C PHE A 218 3.32 16.36 -21.54
N ASN A 219 4.49 16.06 -22.10
CA ASN A 219 5.40 15.01 -21.63
C ASN A 219 4.71 13.63 -21.49
N VAL A 220 3.83 13.29 -22.45
CA VAL A 220 3.09 12.03 -22.47
C VAL A 220 3.92 10.95 -23.14
N THR A 221 4.29 9.92 -22.39
CA THR A 221 5.10 8.78 -22.84
C THR A 221 4.33 7.47 -22.90
N VAL A 222 3.13 7.42 -22.33
CA VAL A 222 2.32 6.18 -22.21
C VAL A 222 0.89 6.45 -22.67
N THR A 223 0.25 5.47 -23.29
CA THR A 223 -1.17 5.53 -23.66
C THR A 223 -1.94 4.38 -23.03
N PRO A 224 -3.19 4.61 -22.61
CA PRO A 224 -3.92 5.89 -22.58
C PRO A 224 -3.41 6.84 -21.51
N THR A 225 -3.41 8.16 -21.77
CA THR A 225 -3.19 9.18 -20.74
C THR A 225 -4.31 10.21 -20.83
N ILE A 226 -4.84 10.60 -19.67
CA ILE A 226 -5.92 11.57 -19.55
C ILE A 226 -5.42 12.76 -18.73
N LEU A 227 -5.58 13.95 -19.25
CA LEU A 227 -5.27 15.21 -18.57
C LEU A 227 -6.56 16.01 -18.36
N ILE A 228 -6.65 16.71 -17.23
CA ILE A 228 -7.58 17.80 -17.03
C ILE A 228 -6.86 19.12 -17.33
N VAL A 229 -7.49 20.00 -18.10
CA VAL A 229 -6.91 21.28 -18.53
C VAL A 229 -7.87 22.41 -18.27
N GLY A 230 -7.38 23.47 -17.63
CA GLY A 230 -8.12 24.72 -17.42
C GLY A 230 -8.22 25.54 -18.70
N ARG A 231 -9.44 25.92 -19.12
CA ARG A 231 -9.68 26.66 -20.37
C ARG A 231 -9.10 28.07 -20.36
N LYS A 232 -8.99 28.70 -19.21
CA LYS A 232 -8.56 30.11 -19.09
C LYS A 232 -7.06 30.28 -19.02
N ASN A 233 -6.36 29.43 -18.28
CA ASN A 233 -4.94 29.59 -17.95
C ASN A 233 -4.06 28.49 -18.56
N GLY A 234 -4.66 27.43 -19.12
CA GLY A 234 -3.93 26.31 -19.68
C GLY A 234 -3.21 25.43 -18.64
N GLU A 235 -3.43 25.67 -17.35
CA GLU A 235 -2.92 24.78 -16.30
C GLU A 235 -3.53 23.39 -16.42
N TYR A 236 -2.74 22.38 -16.18
CA TYR A 236 -3.20 21.00 -16.34
C TYR A 236 -2.66 20.07 -15.24
N LEU A 237 -3.37 18.98 -15.05
CA LEU A 237 -2.96 17.87 -14.20
C LEU A 237 -3.21 16.54 -14.90
N ILE A 238 -2.38 15.56 -14.62
CA ILE A 238 -2.58 14.19 -15.08
C ILE A 238 -3.67 13.55 -14.22
N VAL A 239 -4.77 13.16 -14.86
CA VAL A 239 -5.84 12.37 -14.23
C VAL A 239 -5.43 10.91 -14.17
N SER A 240 -4.90 10.37 -15.29
CA SER A 240 -4.45 8.99 -15.36
C SER A 240 -3.38 8.79 -16.44
N SER A 241 -2.43 7.93 -16.15
CA SER A 241 -1.57 7.27 -17.13
C SER A 241 -1.84 5.77 -17.05
N GLY A 242 -2.51 5.21 -18.07
CA GLY A 242 -3.09 3.88 -18.08
C GLY A 242 -4.61 3.90 -17.88
N VAL A 243 -5.23 2.69 -17.93
CA VAL A 243 -6.68 2.52 -17.77
C VAL A 243 -7.10 2.87 -16.33
N ILE A 244 -8.17 3.64 -16.23
CA ILE A 244 -8.75 4.05 -14.95
C ILE A 244 -10.26 3.76 -14.94
N SER A 245 -10.79 3.34 -13.79
CA SER A 245 -12.21 3.17 -13.60
C SER A 245 -12.95 4.51 -13.57
N LEU A 246 -14.27 4.51 -13.84
CA LEU A 246 -15.06 5.72 -13.78
C LEU A 246 -15.05 6.39 -12.39
N PRO A 247 -15.27 5.65 -11.28
CA PRO A 247 -15.23 6.26 -9.95
C PRO A 247 -13.87 6.88 -9.60
N ASP A 248 -12.78 6.19 -9.94
CA ASP A 248 -11.43 6.71 -9.68
C ASP A 248 -11.14 7.95 -10.55
N MET A 249 -11.63 7.98 -11.79
CA MET A 249 -11.51 9.13 -12.68
C MET A 249 -12.27 10.33 -12.13
N GLU A 250 -13.52 10.13 -11.70
CA GLU A 250 -14.36 11.15 -11.06
C GLU A 250 -13.65 11.72 -9.82
N GLU A 251 -13.13 10.87 -8.96
CA GLU A 251 -12.42 11.30 -7.76
C GLU A 251 -11.14 12.10 -8.08
N ARG A 252 -10.35 11.66 -9.05
CA ARG A 252 -9.14 12.40 -9.45
C ARG A 252 -9.45 13.72 -10.12
N ILE A 253 -10.50 13.80 -10.93
CA ILE A 253 -10.97 15.06 -11.52
C ILE A 253 -11.43 16.01 -10.42
N TYR A 254 -12.24 15.53 -9.47
CA TYR A 254 -12.69 16.32 -8.31
C TYR A 254 -11.51 16.93 -7.55
N ARG A 255 -10.52 16.11 -7.19
CA ARG A 255 -9.31 16.56 -6.47
C ARG A 255 -8.47 17.52 -7.31
N GLY A 256 -8.32 17.20 -8.61
CA GLY A 256 -7.56 18.03 -9.55
C GLY A 256 -8.17 19.42 -9.73
N VAL A 257 -9.48 19.50 -9.91
CA VAL A 257 -10.21 20.80 -10.00
C VAL A 257 -9.99 21.62 -8.75
N ARG A 258 -10.18 21.04 -7.56
CA ARG A 258 -9.99 21.75 -6.29
C ARG A 258 -8.58 22.28 -6.10
N LEU A 259 -7.57 21.51 -6.55
CA LEU A 259 -6.18 21.94 -6.51
C LEU A 259 -5.92 23.11 -7.47
N LEU A 260 -6.39 23.03 -8.71
CA LEU A 260 -6.25 24.08 -9.73
C LEU A 260 -7.00 25.36 -9.36
N GLU A 261 -8.14 25.26 -8.65
CA GLU A 261 -8.87 26.41 -8.11
C GLU A 261 -8.28 26.97 -6.81
N GLY A 262 -7.26 26.32 -6.24
CA GLY A 262 -6.68 26.74 -4.97
C GLY A 262 -7.57 26.47 -3.73
N GLU A 263 -8.62 25.65 -3.87
CA GLU A 263 -9.54 25.29 -2.78
C GLU A 263 -8.95 24.27 -1.81
N THR A 264 -7.93 23.57 -2.25
CA THR A 264 -7.15 22.63 -1.44
C THR A 264 -5.66 22.82 -1.66
N SER A 265 -4.86 22.26 -0.78
CA SER A 265 -3.40 22.24 -0.90
C SER A 265 -2.90 20.81 -0.99
N VAL A 266 -1.61 20.62 -1.26
CA VAL A 266 -1.01 19.29 -1.35
C VAL A 266 -1.24 18.47 -0.07
N GLU A 267 -1.16 19.12 1.09
CA GLU A 267 -1.36 18.46 2.39
C GLU A 267 -2.80 17.97 2.60
N ASN A 268 -3.78 18.70 2.04
CA ASN A 268 -5.21 18.39 2.16
C ASN A 268 -5.78 17.82 0.85
N TYR A 269 -4.94 17.35 -0.05
CA TYR A 269 -5.36 16.90 -1.39
C TYR A 269 -6.45 15.83 -1.38
N SER A 270 -6.40 14.90 -0.44
CA SER A 270 -7.37 13.82 -0.27
C SER A 270 -8.52 14.13 0.70
N THR A 271 -8.48 15.29 1.38
CA THR A 271 -9.49 15.66 2.39
C THR A 271 -10.74 16.20 1.71
N TYR A 272 -11.91 15.63 1.99
CA TYR A 272 -13.19 16.11 1.54
C TYR A 272 -13.66 17.32 2.38
N ASP A 273 -14.61 18.10 1.86
CA ASP A 273 -15.03 19.32 2.55
C ASP A 273 -15.70 19.03 3.91
N TYR A 274 -16.45 17.95 4.02
CA TYR A 274 -17.05 17.53 5.30
C TYR A 274 -16.03 17.08 6.35
N GLN A 275 -14.79 16.74 5.95
CA GLN A 275 -13.70 16.34 6.86
C GLN A 275 -12.88 17.53 7.37
N LYS A 276 -13.06 18.72 6.76
CA LYS A 276 -12.28 19.92 7.14
C LYS A 276 -12.55 20.32 8.59
N GLY A 277 -11.50 20.52 9.33
CA GLY A 277 -11.56 20.86 10.77
C GLY A 277 -11.74 19.69 11.72
N GLY A 278 -11.96 18.47 11.19
CA GLY A 278 -12.07 17.23 11.97
C GLY A 278 -10.74 16.51 12.19
N ALA A 279 -10.80 15.35 12.84
CA ALA A 279 -9.64 14.55 13.22
C ALA A 279 -8.78 14.06 12.02
N LEU A 280 -9.33 14.01 10.81
CA LEU A 280 -8.63 13.65 9.57
C LEU A 280 -8.16 14.85 8.74
N ASP A 281 -8.40 16.09 9.18
CA ASP A 281 -7.84 17.28 8.52
C ASP A 281 -6.43 17.56 9.05
N PRO A 282 -5.37 17.35 8.23
CA PRO A 282 -3.98 17.52 8.67
C PRO A 282 -3.67 18.92 9.21
N LYS A 283 -4.44 19.93 8.80
CA LYS A 283 -4.24 21.32 9.21
C LYS A 283 -5.13 21.77 10.38
N SER A 284 -6.03 20.93 10.85
CA SER A 284 -6.95 21.30 11.94
C SER A 284 -6.23 21.65 13.23
N ILE A 285 -5.09 20.99 13.52
CA ILE A 285 -4.27 21.25 14.72
C ILE A 285 -3.66 22.66 14.76
N PHE A 286 -3.56 23.35 13.63
CA PHE A 286 -2.97 24.70 13.54
C PHE A 286 -4.00 25.81 13.67
N LYS A 287 -5.31 25.50 13.63
CA LYS A 287 -6.39 26.49 13.68
C LYS A 287 -6.74 26.95 15.11
N ASN A 288 -6.25 26.25 16.12
CA ASN A 288 -6.54 26.49 17.54
C ASN A 288 -5.43 27.26 18.26
N LYS A 289 -4.71 28.14 17.55
CA LYS A 289 -3.76 29.08 18.16
C LYS A 289 -4.19 30.51 17.97
#